data_e4a51b904d3e2cb0bf1739841b07f9d1
#
_entry.id   e4a51b904d3e2cb0bf1739841b07f9d1
#
_cell.length_a   1.000
_cell.length_b   1.000
_cell.length_c   1.000
_cell.angle_alpha   90.00
_cell.angle_beta   90.00
_cell.angle_gamma   90.00
#
_symmetry.space_group_name_H-M   'P 1'
#
loop_
_entity.id
_entity.type
_entity.pdbx_description
1 polymer ?
#
loop_
_entity_poly.entity_id
_entity_poly.type
_entity_poly.pdbx_seq_one_letter_code
_entity_poly.pdbx_strand_id
1 'polypeptide(L)'
;MNIIARVKEILLTPKQAWPVIETEEIDTATLYTQYIMILAAIQAVAGFIGMSLVGVSALGVSVRVPLITGIVQMVLGYGFALAMVYLLALIADALAPSFGGQKRGINALKLVAYSSTAAMVGGIFALIPALGVLTLLAALYSLYLLYLGVPTLMKVPREKTLPYTAVLVVCAIVVGAIAGVILGAARVGPPTGLGMATGQMSIETPKGTVNVDVTKMEAWGKRMEEVGKKLEKAQQSGDKAAMEQAIKEMASLQGEQLMAAPKR
;
A
#
# COMPACT_ATOMS: atom_id res chain seq x y z
N MET A 1 -2.36 10.85 -27.54
CA MET A 1 -2.97 9.50 -27.27
C MET A 1 -4.31 9.69 -26.56
N ASN A 2 -5.39 9.01 -26.98
CA ASN A 2 -6.65 9.05 -26.22
C ASN A 2 -6.61 8.01 -25.08
N ILE A 3 -6.41 8.48 -23.85
CA ILE A 3 -6.25 7.61 -22.67
C ILE A 3 -7.47 6.71 -22.43
N ILE A 4 -8.70 7.23 -22.62
CA ILE A 4 -9.93 6.47 -22.37
C ILE A 4 -10.08 5.34 -23.40
N ALA A 5 -9.78 5.62 -24.67
CA ALA A 5 -9.81 4.60 -25.72
C ALA A 5 -8.77 3.50 -25.43
N ARG A 6 -7.55 3.87 -25.04
CA ARG A 6 -6.49 2.93 -24.71
C ARG A 6 -6.82 2.07 -23.47
N VAL A 7 -7.36 2.66 -22.41
CA VAL A 7 -7.82 1.93 -21.23
C VAL A 7 -8.89 0.91 -21.59
N LYS A 8 -9.90 1.31 -22.38
CA LYS A 8 -10.96 0.40 -22.85
C LYS A 8 -10.39 -0.75 -23.69
N GLU A 9 -9.50 -0.45 -24.63
CA GLU A 9 -8.87 -1.43 -25.52
C GLU A 9 -8.11 -2.49 -24.72
N ILE A 10 -7.25 -2.07 -23.78
CA ILE A 10 -6.46 -2.97 -22.90
C ILE A 10 -7.37 -3.81 -22.01
N LEU A 11 -8.43 -3.22 -21.44
CA LEU A 11 -9.30 -3.94 -20.50
C LEU A 11 -10.28 -4.88 -21.20
N LEU A 12 -10.78 -4.52 -22.37
CA LEU A 12 -11.86 -5.28 -23.05
C LEU A 12 -11.32 -6.21 -24.14
N THR A 13 -10.26 -5.81 -24.84
CA THR A 13 -9.70 -6.56 -25.98
C THR A 13 -8.18 -6.69 -25.93
N PRO A 14 -7.62 -7.20 -24.81
CA PRO A 14 -6.16 -7.19 -24.58
C PRO A 14 -5.37 -7.93 -25.65
N LYS A 15 -5.90 -9.06 -26.17
CA LYS A 15 -5.21 -9.83 -27.22
C LYS A 15 -5.01 -9.07 -28.51
N GLN A 16 -5.89 -8.12 -28.82
CA GLN A 16 -5.82 -7.26 -30.00
C GLN A 16 -4.97 -6.02 -29.71
N ALA A 17 -5.02 -5.52 -28.48
CA ALA A 17 -4.30 -4.33 -28.05
C ALA A 17 -2.77 -4.51 -28.07
N TRP A 18 -2.25 -5.65 -27.59
CA TRP A 18 -0.81 -5.86 -27.45
C TRP A 18 -0.03 -5.77 -28.78
N PRO A 19 -0.46 -6.36 -29.91
CA PRO A 19 0.20 -6.18 -31.19
C PRO A 19 0.24 -4.72 -31.66
N VAL A 20 -0.85 -3.98 -31.44
CA VAL A 20 -0.92 -2.55 -31.78
C VAL A 20 0.06 -1.74 -30.92
N ILE A 21 0.09 -1.98 -29.63
CA ILE A 21 1.01 -1.32 -28.69
C ILE A 21 2.47 -1.60 -29.04
N GLU A 22 2.79 -2.78 -29.53
CA GLU A 22 4.15 -3.13 -29.95
C GLU A 22 4.65 -2.22 -31.07
N THR A 23 3.79 -1.97 -32.08
CA THR A 23 4.14 -1.20 -33.27
C THR A 23 4.07 0.31 -33.06
N GLU A 24 3.42 0.79 -32.00
CA GLU A 24 3.36 2.22 -31.71
C GLU A 24 4.73 2.78 -31.34
N GLU A 25 5.10 3.86 -31.98
CA GLU A 25 6.29 4.64 -31.57
C GLU A 25 5.86 5.66 -30.51
N ILE A 26 6.28 5.42 -29.28
CA ILE A 26 6.05 6.33 -28.17
C ILE A 26 7.35 6.42 -27.35
N ASP A 27 7.70 7.62 -26.94
CA ASP A 27 8.83 7.85 -26.05
C ASP A 27 8.42 7.71 -24.56
N THR A 28 9.41 7.53 -23.70
CA THR A 28 9.22 7.36 -22.26
C THR A 28 8.48 8.53 -21.64
N ALA A 29 8.84 9.78 -22.01
CA ALA A 29 8.24 10.97 -21.42
C ALA A 29 6.74 11.09 -21.77
N THR A 30 6.38 10.82 -23.01
CA THR A 30 4.98 10.81 -23.47
C THR A 30 4.17 9.73 -22.77
N LEU A 31 4.72 8.50 -22.64
CA LEU A 31 4.03 7.42 -21.94
C LEU A 31 3.80 7.75 -20.46
N TYR A 32 4.79 8.38 -19.80
CA TYR A 32 4.64 8.82 -18.42
C TYR A 32 3.60 9.92 -18.29
N THR A 33 3.75 11.03 -19.03
CA THR A 33 2.92 12.23 -18.83
C THR A 33 1.48 12.04 -19.30
N GLN A 34 1.27 11.28 -20.35
CA GLN A 34 -0.07 11.12 -20.95
C GLN A 34 -0.81 9.87 -20.50
N TYR A 35 -0.15 8.96 -19.77
CA TYR A 35 -0.78 7.71 -19.34
C TYR A 35 -0.52 7.38 -17.88
N ILE A 36 0.74 7.10 -17.52
CA ILE A 36 1.07 6.55 -16.19
C ILE A 36 0.73 7.55 -15.10
N MET A 37 1.15 8.81 -15.22
CA MET A 37 0.92 9.86 -14.22
C MET A 37 -0.57 10.11 -14.00
N ILE A 38 -1.38 10.10 -15.05
CA ILE A 38 -2.82 10.34 -14.95
C ILE A 38 -3.51 9.19 -14.20
N LEU A 39 -3.23 7.94 -14.57
CA LEU A 39 -3.84 6.77 -13.92
C LEU A 39 -3.37 6.61 -12.47
N ALA A 40 -2.08 6.82 -12.22
CA ALA A 40 -1.54 6.79 -10.87
C ALA A 40 -2.13 7.89 -9.98
N ALA A 41 -2.36 9.11 -10.53
CA ALA A 41 -3.00 10.20 -9.79
C ALA A 41 -4.45 9.86 -9.42
N ILE A 42 -5.22 9.27 -10.32
CA ILE A 42 -6.59 8.82 -10.05
C ILE A 42 -6.60 7.82 -8.88
N GLN A 43 -5.70 6.83 -8.92
CA GLN A 43 -5.58 5.84 -7.85
C GLN A 43 -5.15 6.46 -6.51
N ALA A 44 -4.17 7.38 -6.52
CA ALA A 44 -3.67 8.05 -5.32
C ALA A 44 -4.77 8.90 -4.65
N VAL A 45 -5.51 9.69 -5.46
CA VAL A 45 -6.64 10.51 -4.97
C VAL A 45 -7.78 9.63 -4.45
N ALA A 46 -8.13 8.56 -5.16
CA ALA A 46 -9.16 7.62 -4.71
C ALA A 46 -8.79 6.98 -3.36
N GLY A 47 -7.55 6.54 -3.20
CA GLY A 47 -7.04 5.99 -1.94
C GLY A 47 -7.07 7.00 -0.79
N PHE A 48 -6.67 8.26 -1.04
CA PHE A 48 -6.76 9.34 -0.06
C PHE A 48 -8.20 9.59 0.39
N ILE A 49 -9.13 9.72 -0.56
CA ILE A 49 -10.55 9.93 -0.24
C ILE A 49 -11.08 8.75 0.58
N GLY A 50 -10.82 7.51 0.13
CA GLY A 50 -11.29 6.32 0.82
C GLY A 50 -10.78 6.19 2.25
N MET A 51 -9.50 6.46 2.50
CA MET A 51 -8.90 6.30 3.83
C MET A 51 -9.08 7.50 4.75
N SER A 52 -9.10 8.72 4.22
CA SER A 52 -9.15 9.95 5.04
C SER A 52 -10.55 10.52 5.17
N LEU A 53 -11.40 10.43 4.14
CA LEU A 53 -12.76 10.99 4.18
C LEU A 53 -13.82 9.94 4.50
N VAL A 54 -13.77 8.77 3.84
CA VAL A 54 -14.73 7.68 4.09
C VAL A 54 -14.32 6.89 5.34
N GLY A 55 -13.07 6.43 5.40
CA GLY A 55 -12.56 5.57 6.46
C GLY A 55 -12.93 4.11 6.29
N VAL A 56 -12.28 3.24 7.05
CA VAL A 56 -12.58 1.80 7.11
C VAL A 56 -13.39 1.53 8.36
N SER A 57 -14.59 1.01 8.18
CA SER A 57 -15.47 0.62 9.29
C SER A 57 -15.58 -0.89 9.32
N ALA A 58 -15.24 -1.51 10.45
CA ALA A 58 -15.41 -2.93 10.71
C ALA A 58 -15.81 -3.15 12.17
N LEU A 59 -16.79 -4.01 12.41
CA LEU A 59 -17.25 -4.40 13.76
C LEU A 59 -17.61 -3.20 14.67
N GLY A 60 -18.17 -2.12 14.09
CA GLY A 60 -18.53 -0.92 14.85
C GLY A 60 -17.37 0.02 15.19
N VAL A 61 -16.17 -0.25 14.64
CA VAL A 61 -14.99 0.63 14.76
C VAL A 61 -14.71 1.26 13.41
N SER A 62 -14.67 2.60 13.35
CA SER A 62 -14.26 3.35 12.16
C SER A 62 -12.86 3.91 12.36
N VAL A 63 -11.96 3.59 11.43
CA VAL A 63 -10.59 4.12 11.40
C VAL A 63 -10.45 5.08 10.24
N ARG A 64 -10.02 6.29 10.50
CA ARG A 64 -9.72 7.32 9.49
C ARG A 64 -8.30 7.82 9.62
N VAL A 65 -7.66 8.06 8.49
CA VAL A 65 -6.35 8.69 8.46
C VAL A 65 -6.53 10.22 8.56
N PRO A 66 -5.82 10.92 9.47
CA PRO A 66 -5.86 12.38 9.54
C PRO A 66 -5.54 13.01 8.19
N LEU A 67 -6.22 14.10 7.83
CA LEU A 67 -6.12 14.72 6.50
C LEU A 67 -4.68 15.06 6.11
N ILE A 68 -3.91 15.68 7.01
CA ILE A 68 -2.52 16.07 6.73
C ILE A 68 -1.67 14.82 6.46
N THR A 69 -1.79 13.80 7.31
CA THR A 69 -1.09 12.51 7.13
C THR A 69 -1.52 11.84 5.82
N GLY A 70 -2.81 11.87 5.50
CA GLY A 70 -3.36 11.33 4.26
C GLY A 70 -2.81 12.02 3.01
N ILE A 71 -2.70 13.36 3.02
CA ILE A 71 -2.10 14.12 1.92
C ILE A 71 -0.62 13.75 1.73
N VAL A 72 0.14 13.70 2.82
CA VAL A 72 1.57 13.30 2.76
C VAL A 72 1.70 11.88 2.21
N GLN A 73 0.88 10.94 2.68
CA GLN A 73 0.89 9.56 2.18
C GLN A 73 0.47 9.48 0.71
N MET A 74 -0.50 10.28 0.27
CA MET A 74 -0.93 10.36 -1.12
C MET A 74 0.21 10.83 -2.03
N VAL A 75 0.91 11.91 -1.66
CA VAL A 75 2.01 12.46 -2.46
C VAL A 75 3.19 11.50 -2.51
N LEU A 76 3.60 10.95 -1.36
CA LEU A 76 4.68 9.96 -1.30
C LEU A 76 4.30 8.67 -2.06
N GLY A 77 3.09 8.16 -1.85
CA GLY A 77 2.59 6.97 -2.54
C GLY A 77 2.51 7.16 -4.05
N TYR A 78 2.08 8.33 -4.52
CA TYR A 78 2.08 8.68 -5.93
C TYR A 78 3.49 8.67 -6.53
N GLY A 79 4.45 9.36 -5.89
CA GLY A 79 5.85 9.36 -6.33
C GLY A 79 6.44 7.95 -6.37
N PHE A 80 6.18 7.15 -5.33
CA PHE A 80 6.59 5.75 -5.30
C PHE A 80 5.96 4.91 -6.40
N ALA A 81 4.67 5.07 -6.69
CA ALA A 81 3.99 4.34 -7.76
C ALA A 81 4.65 4.61 -9.12
N LEU A 82 4.99 5.86 -9.40
CA LEU A 82 5.72 6.24 -10.62
C LEU A 82 7.12 5.59 -10.69
N ALA A 83 7.88 5.66 -9.59
CA ALA A 83 9.21 5.05 -9.51
C ALA A 83 9.13 3.52 -9.66
N MET A 84 8.10 2.87 -9.08
CA MET A 84 7.89 1.43 -9.16
C MET A 84 7.61 0.96 -10.59
N VAL A 85 6.80 1.68 -11.37
CA VAL A 85 6.55 1.35 -12.78
C VAL A 85 7.87 1.35 -13.57
N TYR A 86 8.71 2.35 -13.35
CA TYR A 86 10.02 2.42 -14.01
C TYR A 86 10.97 1.31 -13.58
N LEU A 87 11.07 1.09 -12.28
CA LEU A 87 11.93 0.03 -11.72
C LEU A 87 11.51 -1.35 -12.21
N LEU A 88 10.21 -1.66 -12.20
CA LEU A 88 9.71 -2.92 -12.73
C LEU A 88 9.94 -3.06 -14.23
N ALA A 89 9.88 -1.98 -15.00
CA ALA A 89 10.22 -1.98 -16.42
C ALA A 89 11.72 -2.30 -16.63
N LEU A 90 12.61 -1.75 -15.82
CA LEU A 90 14.04 -2.07 -15.86
C LEU A 90 14.30 -3.55 -15.51
N ILE A 91 13.61 -4.07 -14.49
CA ILE A 91 13.71 -5.49 -14.10
C ILE A 91 13.19 -6.38 -15.24
N ALA A 92 12.05 -6.04 -15.84
CA ALA A 92 11.48 -6.79 -16.96
C ALA A 92 12.45 -6.81 -18.15
N ASP A 93 13.06 -5.67 -18.50
CA ASP A 93 14.03 -5.58 -19.57
C ASP A 93 15.30 -6.41 -19.27
N ALA A 94 15.83 -6.31 -18.05
CA ALA A 94 17.01 -7.05 -17.63
C ALA A 94 16.77 -8.59 -17.60
N LEU A 95 15.55 -8.99 -17.28
CA LEU A 95 15.18 -10.41 -17.16
C LEU A 95 14.94 -11.09 -18.51
N ALA A 96 14.53 -10.34 -19.53
CA ALA A 96 14.11 -10.87 -20.83
C ALA A 96 15.15 -11.82 -21.49
N PRO A 97 16.46 -11.52 -21.55
CA PRO A 97 17.42 -12.42 -22.17
C PRO A 97 17.54 -13.78 -21.48
N SER A 98 17.41 -13.82 -20.15
CA SER A 98 17.48 -15.06 -19.35
C SER A 98 16.36 -16.05 -19.71
N PHE A 99 15.28 -15.55 -20.28
CA PHE A 99 14.14 -16.36 -20.73
C PHE A 99 14.05 -16.47 -22.26
N GLY A 100 15.10 -16.07 -22.98
CA GLY A 100 15.16 -16.14 -24.45
C GLY A 100 14.37 -15.02 -25.14
N GLY A 101 14.04 -13.96 -24.43
CA GLY A 101 13.46 -12.74 -24.96
C GLY A 101 14.53 -11.74 -25.40
N GLN A 102 14.07 -10.53 -25.76
CA GLN A 102 14.94 -9.46 -26.24
C GLN A 102 14.87 -8.26 -25.29
N LYS A 103 16.04 -7.63 -25.05
CA LYS A 103 16.09 -6.32 -24.37
C LYS A 103 15.47 -5.26 -25.28
N ARG A 104 14.41 -4.64 -24.78
CA ARG A 104 13.68 -3.57 -25.45
C ARG A 104 13.09 -2.61 -24.40
N GLY A 105 13.92 -1.74 -23.85
CA GLY A 105 13.59 -0.92 -22.68
C GLY A 105 12.24 -0.19 -22.78
N ILE A 106 11.93 0.44 -23.95
CA ILE A 106 10.63 1.09 -24.12
C ILE A 106 9.45 0.08 -24.14
N ASN A 107 9.65 -1.11 -24.70
CA ASN A 107 8.64 -2.15 -24.72
C ASN A 107 8.44 -2.77 -23.32
N ALA A 108 9.50 -2.89 -22.53
CA ALA A 108 9.40 -3.27 -21.13
C ALA A 108 8.58 -2.24 -20.33
N LEU A 109 8.81 -0.95 -20.58
CA LEU A 109 8.02 0.11 -19.95
C LEU A 109 6.55 0.06 -20.38
N LYS A 110 6.28 -0.10 -21.68
CA LYS A 110 4.91 -0.31 -22.21
C LYS A 110 4.25 -1.53 -21.54
N LEU A 111 5.00 -2.65 -21.42
CA LEU A 111 4.50 -3.87 -20.81
C LEU A 111 4.02 -3.59 -19.38
N VAL A 112 4.85 -3.00 -18.54
CA VAL A 112 4.51 -2.73 -17.14
C VAL A 112 3.41 -1.67 -17.04
N ALA A 113 3.51 -0.57 -17.79
CA ALA A 113 2.52 0.51 -17.77
C ALA A 113 1.13 0.04 -18.15
N TYR A 114 1.01 -0.65 -19.28
CA TYR A 114 -0.30 -1.09 -19.78
C TYR A 114 -0.85 -2.31 -19.03
N SER A 115 -0.01 -3.21 -18.53
CA SER A 115 -0.49 -4.30 -17.67
C SER A 115 -1.00 -3.80 -16.31
N SER A 116 -0.43 -2.72 -15.77
CA SER A 116 -0.87 -2.10 -14.52
C SER A 116 -2.20 -1.34 -14.65
N THR A 117 -2.72 -1.15 -15.87
CA THR A 117 -3.96 -0.37 -16.12
C THR A 117 -5.14 -0.86 -15.29
N ALA A 118 -5.33 -2.19 -15.22
CA ALA A 118 -6.46 -2.75 -14.48
C ALA A 118 -6.36 -2.47 -12.98
N ALA A 119 -5.17 -2.60 -12.40
CA ALA A 119 -4.94 -2.30 -10.98
C ALA A 119 -5.10 -0.80 -10.70
N MET A 120 -4.59 0.08 -11.59
CA MET A 120 -4.70 1.54 -11.42
C MET A 120 -6.16 2.01 -11.55
N VAL A 121 -6.89 1.51 -12.54
CA VAL A 121 -8.32 1.80 -12.69
C VAL A 121 -9.13 1.19 -11.55
N GLY A 122 -8.81 -0.05 -11.18
CA GLY A 122 -9.41 -0.73 -10.03
C GLY A 122 -9.15 -0.03 -8.70
N GLY A 123 -8.11 0.80 -8.63
CA GLY A 123 -7.84 1.69 -7.49
C GLY A 123 -8.98 2.66 -7.17
N ILE A 124 -9.88 2.95 -8.12
CA ILE A 124 -11.10 3.73 -7.89
C ILE A 124 -12.00 3.06 -6.83
N PHE A 125 -12.00 1.73 -6.76
CA PHE A 125 -12.78 1.01 -5.74
C PHE A 125 -12.27 1.27 -4.31
N ALA A 126 -11.04 1.80 -4.16
CA ALA A 126 -10.52 2.25 -2.87
C ALA A 126 -11.28 3.46 -2.30
N LEU A 127 -12.10 4.16 -3.09
CA LEU A 127 -13.05 5.17 -2.58
C LEU A 127 -14.02 4.58 -1.55
N ILE A 128 -14.38 3.31 -1.72
CA ILE A 128 -15.27 2.60 -0.80
C ILE A 128 -14.51 1.37 -0.31
N PRO A 129 -13.94 1.40 0.91
CA PRO A 129 -13.11 0.30 1.44
C PRO A 129 -13.79 -1.07 1.45
N ALA A 130 -15.13 -1.10 1.56
CA ALA A 130 -15.91 -2.33 1.45
C ALA A 130 -15.76 -3.03 0.07
N LEU A 131 -15.38 -2.30 -0.97
CA LEU A 131 -15.14 -2.84 -2.31
C LEU A 131 -13.69 -3.35 -2.53
N GLY A 132 -12.92 -3.55 -1.46
CA GLY A 132 -11.53 -4.03 -1.52
C GLY A 132 -11.35 -5.33 -2.32
N VAL A 133 -12.37 -6.20 -2.34
CA VAL A 133 -12.38 -7.42 -3.17
C VAL A 133 -12.28 -7.09 -4.66
N LEU A 134 -12.94 -6.02 -5.12
CA LEU A 134 -12.86 -5.59 -6.54
C LEU A 134 -11.47 -5.07 -6.89
N THR A 135 -10.80 -4.40 -5.96
CA THR A 135 -9.39 -3.99 -6.13
C THR A 135 -8.47 -5.20 -6.28
N LEU A 136 -8.70 -6.27 -5.51
CA LEU A 136 -7.94 -7.52 -5.64
C LEU A 136 -8.20 -8.18 -6.99
N LEU A 137 -9.45 -8.25 -7.45
CA LEU A 137 -9.77 -8.79 -8.77
C LEU A 137 -9.12 -7.99 -9.89
N ALA A 138 -9.09 -6.66 -9.79
CA ALA A 138 -8.40 -5.80 -10.74
C ALA A 138 -6.87 -6.04 -10.74
N ALA A 139 -6.27 -6.29 -9.58
CA ALA A 139 -4.85 -6.66 -9.49
C ALA A 139 -4.57 -8.02 -10.15
N LEU A 140 -5.41 -9.03 -9.91
CA LEU A 140 -5.29 -10.32 -10.59
C LEU A 140 -5.46 -10.20 -12.10
N TYR A 141 -6.36 -9.34 -12.55
CA TYR A 141 -6.52 -9.06 -13.98
C TYR A 141 -5.28 -8.36 -14.57
N SER A 142 -4.61 -7.49 -13.82
CA SER A 142 -3.32 -6.92 -14.24
C SER A 142 -2.25 -7.99 -14.46
N LEU A 143 -2.20 -9.05 -13.64
CA LEU A 143 -1.28 -10.17 -13.86
C LEU A 143 -1.61 -10.94 -15.13
N TYR A 144 -2.90 -11.12 -15.44
CA TYR A 144 -3.32 -11.72 -16.71
C TYR A 144 -2.91 -10.87 -17.91
N LEU A 145 -3.08 -9.53 -17.82
CA LEU A 145 -2.62 -8.60 -18.86
C LEU A 145 -1.10 -8.69 -19.05
N LEU A 146 -0.35 -8.74 -17.97
CA LEU A 146 1.10 -8.89 -17.99
C LEU A 146 1.51 -10.17 -18.72
N TYR A 147 0.90 -11.31 -18.36
CA TYR A 147 1.15 -12.59 -19.02
C TYR A 147 0.88 -12.54 -20.53
N LEU A 148 -0.19 -11.88 -20.97
CA LEU A 148 -0.50 -11.74 -22.40
C LEU A 148 0.48 -10.83 -23.14
N GLY A 149 0.99 -9.78 -22.49
CA GLY A 149 1.88 -8.80 -23.12
C GLY A 149 3.31 -9.29 -23.28
N VAL A 150 3.80 -10.18 -22.39
CA VAL A 150 5.19 -10.66 -22.37
C VAL A 150 5.66 -11.22 -23.73
N PRO A 151 4.99 -12.19 -24.37
CA PRO A 151 5.48 -12.76 -25.62
C PRO A 151 5.46 -11.73 -26.77
N THR A 152 4.54 -10.79 -26.75
CA THR A 152 4.40 -9.78 -27.80
C THR A 152 5.47 -8.71 -27.68
N LEU A 153 5.64 -8.10 -26.50
CA LEU A 153 6.54 -6.96 -26.31
C LEU A 153 7.97 -7.36 -26.05
N MET A 154 8.21 -8.41 -25.24
CA MET A 154 9.55 -8.85 -24.88
C MET A 154 10.07 -9.99 -25.75
N LYS A 155 9.26 -10.52 -26.67
CA LYS A 155 9.62 -11.64 -27.56
C LYS A 155 10.06 -12.90 -26.83
N VAL A 156 9.55 -13.10 -25.62
CA VAL A 156 9.80 -14.32 -24.84
C VAL A 156 9.02 -15.48 -25.44
N PRO A 157 9.64 -16.64 -25.69
CA PRO A 157 8.95 -17.83 -26.19
C PRO A 157 7.76 -18.22 -25.30
N ARG A 158 6.67 -18.69 -25.90
CA ARG A 158 5.42 -19.00 -25.17
C ARG A 158 5.64 -20.00 -24.03
N GLU A 159 6.54 -20.97 -24.19
CA GLU A 159 6.90 -21.97 -23.18
C GLU A 159 7.53 -21.34 -21.93
N LYS A 160 8.25 -20.21 -22.09
CA LYS A 160 8.94 -19.48 -21.03
C LYS A 160 8.17 -18.26 -20.51
N THR A 161 7.00 -17.95 -21.08
CA THR A 161 6.19 -16.80 -20.67
C THR A 161 5.72 -16.92 -19.23
N LEU A 162 5.25 -18.09 -18.82
CA LEU A 162 4.78 -18.31 -17.44
C LEU A 162 5.89 -18.14 -16.40
N PRO A 163 7.05 -18.83 -16.51
CA PRO A 163 8.13 -18.62 -15.55
C PRO A 163 8.69 -17.20 -15.56
N TYR A 164 8.79 -16.54 -16.71
CA TYR A 164 9.17 -15.12 -16.77
C TYR A 164 8.20 -14.25 -15.99
N THR A 165 6.89 -14.39 -16.24
CA THR A 165 5.85 -13.62 -15.54
C THR A 165 5.90 -13.90 -14.04
N ALA A 166 6.05 -15.15 -13.63
CA ALA A 166 6.14 -15.53 -12.22
C ALA A 166 7.34 -14.85 -11.52
N VAL A 167 8.53 -14.89 -12.12
CA VAL A 167 9.71 -14.21 -11.57
C VAL A 167 9.51 -12.70 -11.50
N LEU A 168 8.95 -12.09 -12.54
CA LEU A 168 8.67 -10.65 -12.53
C LEU A 168 7.67 -10.27 -11.44
N VAL A 169 6.64 -11.08 -11.20
CA VAL A 169 5.67 -10.89 -10.12
C VAL A 169 6.35 -11.02 -8.75
N VAL A 170 7.21 -12.01 -8.56
CA VAL A 170 7.99 -12.14 -7.31
C VAL A 170 8.87 -10.92 -7.09
N CYS A 171 9.56 -10.44 -8.12
CA CYS A 171 10.33 -9.19 -8.04
C CYS A 171 9.43 -8.00 -7.67
N ALA A 172 8.25 -7.90 -8.27
CA ALA A 172 7.28 -6.83 -7.94
C ALA A 172 6.83 -6.88 -6.47
N ILE A 173 6.58 -8.08 -5.95
CA ILE A 173 6.21 -8.28 -4.53
C ILE A 173 7.37 -7.88 -3.62
N VAL A 174 8.60 -8.31 -3.91
CA VAL A 174 9.79 -7.98 -3.11
C VAL A 174 10.04 -6.48 -3.10
N VAL A 175 10.04 -5.85 -4.28
CA VAL A 175 10.25 -4.39 -4.39
C VAL A 175 9.10 -3.64 -3.73
N GLY A 176 7.85 -4.10 -3.88
CA GLY A 176 6.68 -3.56 -3.21
C GLY A 176 6.76 -3.68 -1.68
N ALA A 177 7.24 -4.80 -1.17
CA ALA A 177 7.45 -5.00 0.27
C ALA A 177 8.54 -4.06 0.82
N ILE A 178 9.66 -3.90 0.11
CA ILE A 178 10.72 -2.95 0.47
C ILE A 178 10.16 -1.52 0.47
N ALA A 179 9.44 -1.14 -0.58
CA ALA A 179 8.77 0.17 -0.65
C ALA A 179 7.78 0.37 0.51
N GLY A 180 7.00 -0.66 0.85
CA GLY A 180 6.08 -0.65 1.99
C GLY A 180 6.79 -0.43 3.33
N VAL A 181 7.94 -1.06 3.54
CA VAL A 181 8.77 -0.84 4.74
C VAL A 181 9.31 0.59 4.78
N ILE A 182 9.84 1.10 3.66
CA ILE A 182 10.38 2.47 3.58
C ILE A 182 9.28 3.51 3.82
N LEU A 183 8.13 3.36 3.17
CA LEU A 183 6.97 4.24 3.38
C LEU A 183 6.38 4.08 4.78
N GLY A 184 6.41 2.87 5.35
CA GLY A 184 5.99 2.60 6.72
C GLY A 184 6.91 3.26 7.75
N ALA A 185 8.23 3.25 7.53
CA ALA A 185 9.21 3.90 8.38
C ALA A 185 9.15 5.45 8.28
N ALA A 186 8.80 5.97 7.09
CA ALA A 186 8.55 7.41 6.88
C ALA A 186 7.22 7.89 7.52
N ARG A 187 6.34 6.97 7.90
CA ARG A 187 5.21 7.26 8.79
C ARG A 187 5.80 7.47 10.17
N VAL A 188 5.88 8.74 10.60
CA VAL A 188 6.39 9.14 11.92
C VAL A 188 5.55 8.48 13.02
N GLY A 189 6.02 7.33 13.49
CA GLY A 189 5.41 6.53 14.55
C GLY A 189 6.11 5.16 14.61
N PRO A 190 6.34 4.61 15.81
CA PRO A 190 7.00 3.32 15.95
C PRO A 190 6.22 2.20 15.27
N PRO A 191 6.90 1.16 14.75
CA PRO A 191 6.27 0.05 14.06
C PRO A 191 5.48 -0.80 15.05
N THR A 192 4.19 -0.53 15.18
CA THR A 192 3.27 -1.50 15.79
C THR A 192 2.98 -2.58 14.75
N GLY A 193 3.22 -3.84 15.10
CA GLY A 193 3.21 -5.01 14.22
C GLY A 193 1.87 -5.39 13.56
N LEU A 194 0.93 -4.48 13.53
CA LEU A 194 -0.29 -4.52 12.74
C LEU A 194 -0.45 -3.11 12.17
N GLY A 195 -0.15 -2.87 10.90
CA GLY A 195 -0.17 -1.60 10.18
C GLY A 195 -1.33 -0.63 10.44
N MET A 196 -1.64 -0.37 11.67
CA MET A 196 -2.61 0.63 12.11
C MET A 196 -1.97 1.99 11.99
N ALA A 197 -2.49 2.78 11.06
CA ALA A 197 -2.15 4.18 10.90
C ALA A 197 -2.23 4.90 12.27
N THR A 198 -1.20 5.69 12.60
CA THR A 198 -1.28 6.71 13.65
C THR A 198 -2.43 7.64 13.31
N GLY A 199 -3.59 7.39 13.89
CA GLY A 199 -4.82 8.11 13.62
C GLY A 199 -5.77 8.04 14.82
N GLN A 200 -6.73 8.92 14.84
CA GLN A 200 -7.83 8.84 15.78
C GLN A 200 -8.71 7.65 15.42
N MET A 201 -8.90 6.72 16.35
CA MET A 201 -9.85 5.63 16.22
C MET A 201 -11.19 6.13 16.75
N SER A 202 -12.19 6.23 15.88
CA SER A 202 -13.54 6.57 16.29
C SER A 202 -14.36 5.30 16.42
N ILE A 203 -14.84 5.02 17.62
CA ILE A 203 -15.72 3.88 17.88
C ILE A 203 -17.16 4.42 17.89
N GLU A 204 -17.94 4.05 16.88
CA GLU A 204 -19.37 4.35 16.89
C GLU A 204 -20.11 3.32 17.78
N THR A 205 -20.67 3.82 18.85
CA THR A 205 -21.52 3.02 19.74
C THR A 205 -22.97 3.47 19.60
N PRO A 206 -23.97 2.66 19.96
CA PRO A 206 -25.39 3.07 19.97
C PRO A 206 -25.67 4.31 20.82
N LYS A 207 -24.72 4.76 21.65
CA LYS A 207 -24.84 5.92 22.56
C LYS A 207 -23.98 7.12 22.16
N GLY A 208 -23.26 7.06 21.00
CA GLY A 208 -22.40 8.15 20.51
C GLY A 208 -21.04 7.69 20.04
N THR A 209 -20.28 8.61 19.46
CA THR A 209 -18.93 8.35 18.90
C THR A 209 -17.89 8.58 20.00
N VAL A 210 -17.09 7.56 20.30
CA VAL A 210 -15.93 7.66 21.20
C VAL A 210 -14.68 7.78 20.34
N ASN A 211 -13.99 8.92 20.43
CA ASN A 211 -12.70 9.14 19.78
C ASN A 211 -11.57 8.65 20.69
N VAL A 212 -10.87 7.60 20.26
CA VAL A 212 -9.69 7.06 20.97
C VAL A 212 -8.44 7.56 20.26
N ASP A 213 -7.61 8.29 21.00
CA ASP A 213 -6.30 8.72 20.52
C ASP A 213 -5.31 7.55 20.67
N VAL A 214 -5.01 6.89 19.55
CA VAL A 214 -4.13 5.72 19.51
C VAL A 214 -2.72 6.08 19.96
N THR A 215 -2.27 7.34 19.79
CA THR A 215 -0.94 7.77 20.22
C THR A 215 -0.83 7.82 21.74
N LYS A 216 -1.92 8.20 22.42
CA LYS A 216 -1.98 8.17 23.90
C LYS A 216 -2.02 6.75 24.44
N MET A 217 -2.74 5.85 23.76
CA MET A 217 -2.75 4.42 24.14
C MET A 217 -1.36 3.78 23.97
N GLU A 218 -0.66 4.11 22.91
CA GLU A 218 0.70 3.59 22.68
C GLU A 218 1.71 4.13 23.70
N ALA A 219 1.65 5.44 24.01
CA ALA A 219 2.47 6.04 25.04
C ALA A 219 2.20 5.40 26.42
N TRP A 220 0.95 5.12 26.73
CA TRP A 220 0.55 4.42 27.93
C TRP A 220 1.06 2.97 27.93
N GLY A 221 0.93 2.25 26.83
CA GLY A 221 1.45 0.88 26.70
C GLY A 221 2.97 0.79 26.95
N LYS A 222 3.75 1.72 26.40
CA LYS A 222 5.21 1.80 26.66
C LYS A 222 5.53 2.07 28.12
N ARG A 223 4.81 3.00 28.77
CA ARG A 223 4.99 3.27 30.19
C ARG A 223 4.67 2.04 31.05
N MET A 224 3.59 1.32 30.71
CA MET A 224 3.23 0.08 31.41
C MET A 224 4.29 -1.01 31.25
N GLU A 225 4.88 -1.15 30.05
CA GLU A 225 5.97 -2.09 29.79
C GLU A 225 7.23 -1.73 30.60
N GLU A 226 7.58 -0.44 30.67
CA GLU A 226 8.73 0.03 31.48
C GLU A 226 8.51 -0.23 32.97
N VAL A 227 7.32 0.03 33.48
CA VAL A 227 6.97 -0.24 34.86
C VAL A 227 6.97 -1.75 35.15
N GLY A 228 6.50 -2.56 34.20
CA GLY A 228 6.57 -4.03 34.28
C GLY A 228 8.02 -4.52 34.40
N LYS A 229 8.94 -4.00 33.59
CA LYS A 229 10.36 -4.32 33.63
C LYS A 229 11.04 -3.87 34.98
N LYS A 230 10.62 -2.71 35.49
CA LYS A 230 11.11 -2.25 36.84
C LYS A 230 10.63 -3.20 37.93
N LEU A 231 9.38 -3.63 37.88
CA LEU A 231 8.80 -4.56 38.84
C LEU A 231 9.50 -5.93 38.81
N GLU A 232 9.75 -6.45 37.59
CA GLU A 232 10.47 -7.72 37.41
C GLU A 232 11.91 -7.66 37.96
N LYS A 233 12.64 -6.58 37.72
CA LYS A 233 13.99 -6.35 38.29
C LYS A 233 13.97 -6.24 39.80
N ALA A 234 12.97 -5.54 40.34
CA ALA A 234 12.83 -5.40 41.78
C ALA A 234 12.50 -6.74 42.46
N GLN A 235 11.70 -7.60 41.82
CA GLN A 235 11.45 -8.96 42.27
C GLN A 235 12.69 -9.83 42.23
N GLN A 236 13.51 -9.75 41.20
CA GLN A 236 14.75 -10.52 41.07
C GLN A 236 15.80 -10.07 42.07
N SER A 237 15.87 -8.79 42.42
CA SER A 237 16.79 -8.23 43.40
C SER A 237 16.30 -8.33 44.85
N GLY A 238 15.02 -8.68 45.09
CA GLY A 238 14.42 -8.73 46.42
C GLY A 238 14.22 -7.37 47.07
N ASP A 239 14.33 -6.27 46.30
CA ASP A 239 14.19 -4.90 46.81
C ASP A 239 12.68 -4.54 46.96
N LYS A 240 12.24 -4.64 48.25
CA LYS A 240 10.85 -4.34 48.62
C LYS A 240 10.46 -2.88 48.34
N ALA A 241 11.38 -1.93 48.48
CA ALA A 241 11.09 -0.52 48.27
C ALA A 241 10.89 -0.22 46.78
N ALA A 242 11.73 -0.78 45.91
CA ALA A 242 11.58 -0.68 44.47
C ALA A 242 10.30 -1.36 43.95
N MET A 243 9.91 -2.49 44.54
CA MET A 243 8.63 -3.16 44.23
C MET A 243 7.41 -2.28 44.55
N GLU A 244 7.40 -1.70 45.76
CA GLU A 244 6.30 -0.82 46.20
C GLU A 244 6.20 0.43 45.33
N GLN A 245 7.30 0.98 44.89
CA GLN A 245 7.35 2.13 43.99
C GLN A 245 6.84 1.78 42.61
N ALA A 246 7.20 0.65 42.05
CA ALA A 246 6.70 0.18 40.74
C ALA A 246 5.17 -0.11 40.79
N ILE A 247 4.68 -0.67 41.88
CA ILE A 247 3.24 -0.91 42.07
C ILE A 247 2.47 0.41 42.16
N LYS A 248 2.98 1.42 42.87
CA LYS A 248 2.37 2.76 42.93
C LYS A 248 2.35 3.45 41.57
N GLU A 249 3.45 3.34 40.80
CA GLU A 249 3.54 3.89 39.44
C GLU A 249 2.53 3.21 38.49
N MET A 250 2.37 1.89 38.61
CA MET A 250 1.36 1.12 37.84
C MET A 250 -0.08 1.53 38.20
N ALA A 251 -0.37 1.70 39.46
CA ALA A 251 -1.70 2.14 39.92
C ALA A 251 -2.03 3.58 39.46
N SER A 252 -1.05 4.47 39.44
CA SER A 252 -1.23 5.84 38.93
C SER A 252 -1.53 5.87 37.43
N LEU A 253 -0.82 5.04 36.63
CA LEU A 253 -1.07 4.91 35.19
C LEU A 253 -2.46 4.33 34.89
N GLN A 254 -2.95 3.40 35.67
CA GLN A 254 -4.33 2.89 35.56
C GLN A 254 -5.37 3.95 35.93
N GLY A 255 -5.08 4.79 36.94
CA GLY A 255 -5.95 5.89 37.33
C GLY A 255 -6.06 6.97 36.26
N GLU A 256 -4.98 7.31 35.55
CA GLU A 256 -4.99 8.23 34.42
C GLU A 256 -5.92 7.76 33.28
N GLN A 257 -5.94 6.45 32.99
CA GLN A 257 -6.85 5.90 31.99
C GLN A 257 -8.34 5.99 32.38
N LEU A 258 -8.65 5.73 33.64
CA LEU A 258 -10.03 5.82 34.15
C LEU A 258 -10.57 7.25 34.12
N MET A 259 -9.69 8.26 34.31
CA MET A 259 -10.08 9.68 34.24
C MET A 259 -10.11 10.22 32.80
N ALA A 260 -9.38 9.62 31.87
CA ALA A 260 -9.41 9.96 30.45
C ALA A 260 -10.59 9.35 29.69
N ALA A 261 -11.32 8.43 30.31
CA ALA A 261 -12.56 7.89 29.75
C ALA A 261 -13.64 9.00 29.69
N PRO A 262 -14.37 9.15 28.59
CA PRO A 262 -15.39 10.18 28.45
C PRO A 262 -16.43 10.01 29.57
N LYS A 263 -16.68 11.09 30.31
CA LYS A 263 -17.76 11.14 31.30
C LYS A 263 -19.07 10.83 30.58
N ARG A 264 -19.81 9.87 31.15
CA ARG A 264 -21.14 9.45 30.70
C ARG A 264 -22.13 10.60 30.66
#